data_4f1f237fb9b37de1fdbeecbda3ace8b3
#
_entry.id   4f1f237fb9b37de1fdbeecbda3ace8b3
#
_cell.length_a   1.000
_cell.length_b   1.000
_cell.length_c   1.000
_cell.angle_alpha   90.00
_cell.angle_beta   90.00
_cell.angle_gamma   90.00
#
_symmetry.space_group_name_H-M   'P 1'
#
loop_
_entity.id
_entity.type
_entity.pdbx_description
1 polymer ?
#
loop_
_entity_poly.entity_id
_entity_poly.type
_entity_poly.pdbx_seq_one_letter_code
_entity_poly.pdbx_strand_id
1 'polypeptide(L)'
;VSVHGANRLGSNSLLDLVVFGRAVARRCAETVTAGARQRALRADASELAVSRLDRLRNADGARGTAEIRLEMQRIMQSHAAVFRTGQSLQEGVDALLKCFRSFADVRVSDRSLVWNTDLMETLELDNLLGQAMVTITGAVSRQESRGAHAREDFPDRDDQRWMEHTLAWIDAQGGV
;
A
#
# COMPACT_ATOMS: atom_id res chain seq x y z
N VAL A 1 -3.47 -12.82 -2.47
CA VAL A 1 -4.37 -13.36 -3.51
C VAL A 1 -5.53 -12.39 -3.74
N SER A 2 -5.75 -11.98 -4.97
CA SER A 2 -6.79 -10.98 -5.32
C SER A 2 -8.14 -11.66 -5.58
N VAL A 3 -8.80 -12.12 -4.54
CA VAL A 3 -10.08 -12.84 -4.64
C VAL A 3 -11.28 -12.10 -4.05
N HIS A 4 -11.04 -10.96 -3.38
CA HIS A 4 -12.11 -10.20 -2.71
C HIS A 4 -12.53 -8.94 -3.46
N GLY A 5 -11.93 -8.63 -4.60
CA GLY A 5 -12.19 -7.41 -5.35
C GLY A 5 -11.86 -6.15 -4.53
N ALA A 6 -12.63 -5.10 -4.74
CA ALA A 6 -12.44 -3.82 -4.06
C ALA A 6 -12.93 -3.83 -2.59
N ASN A 7 -13.82 -4.74 -2.24
CA ASN A 7 -14.31 -4.89 -0.87
C ASN A 7 -14.68 -6.34 -0.57
N ARG A 8 -14.24 -6.82 0.59
CA ARG A 8 -14.56 -8.14 1.07
C ARG A 8 -16.03 -8.23 1.51
N LEU A 9 -16.77 -9.16 0.94
CA LEU A 9 -18.12 -9.47 1.37
C LEU A 9 -18.14 -10.31 2.66
N GLY A 10 -19.26 -10.27 3.38
CA GLY A 10 -19.42 -11.00 4.63
C GLY A 10 -19.14 -12.50 4.50
N SER A 11 -18.51 -13.07 5.51
CA SER A 11 -18.11 -14.49 5.65
C SER A 11 -17.03 -14.99 4.67
N ASN A 12 -16.74 -14.31 3.59
CA ASN A 12 -15.76 -14.74 2.58
C ASN A 12 -14.31 -14.81 3.10
N SER A 13 -13.97 -14.07 4.15
CA SER A 13 -12.64 -14.14 4.75
C SER A 13 -12.28 -15.49 5.31
N LEU A 14 -13.21 -16.12 6.03
CA LEU A 14 -12.94 -17.43 6.64
C LEU A 14 -12.74 -18.49 5.56
N LEU A 15 -13.50 -18.43 4.47
CA LEU A 15 -13.32 -19.30 3.32
C LEU A 15 -11.95 -19.12 2.68
N ASP A 16 -11.53 -17.87 2.49
CA ASP A 16 -10.20 -17.52 1.96
C ASP A 16 -9.08 -18.14 2.81
N LEU A 17 -9.12 -17.92 4.12
CA LEU A 17 -8.12 -18.48 5.04
C LEU A 17 -8.03 -20.00 4.96
N VAL A 18 -9.17 -20.70 4.95
CA VAL A 18 -9.22 -22.15 4.89
C VAL A 18 -8.72 -22.69 3.55
N VAL A 19 -9.24 -22.13 2.45
CA VAL A 19 -8.92 -22.60 1.09
C VAL A 19 -7.47 -22.34 0.74
N PHE A 20 -7.00 -21.10 0.91
CA PHE A 20 -5.63 -20.74 0.54
C PHE A 20 -4.60 -21.24 1.55
N GLY A 21 -4.92 -21.29 2.83
CA GLY A 21 -4.06 -21.95 3.82
C GLY A 21 -3.80 -23.41 3.48
N ARG A 22 -4.84 -24.15 3.10
CA ARG A 22 -4.72 -25.55 2.63
C ARG A 22 -3.93 -25.65 1.32
N ALA A 23 -4.19 -24.74 0.37
CA ALA A 23 -3.47 -24.70 -0.91
C ALA A 23 -1.97 -24.43 -0.71
N VAL A 24 -1.62 -23.49 0.16
CA VAL A 24 -0.23 -23.18 0.52
C VAL A 24 0.45 -24.39 1.17
N ALA A 25 -0.21 -25.02 2.15
CA ALA A 25 0.34 -26.20 2.82
C ALA A 25 0.66 -27.32 1.83
N ARG A 26 -0.26 -27.63 0.90
CA ARG A 26 -0.04 -28.61 -0.17
C ARG A 26 1.12 -28.23 -1.08
N ARG A 27 1.16 -26.98 -1.52
CA ARG A 27 2.25 -26.47 -2.36
C ARG A 27 3.60 -26.52 -1.68
N CYS A 28 3.67 -26.20 -0.38
CA CYS A 28 4.88 -26.36 0.40
C CYS A 28 5.31 -27.84 0.48
N ALA A 29 4.38 -28.77 0.72
CA ALA A 29 4.69 -30.19 0.76
C ALA A 29 5.24 -30.73 -0.57
N GLU A 30 4.80 -30.18 -1.70
CA GLU A 30 5.28 -30.54 -3.05
C GLU A 30 6.64 -29.94 -3.39
N THR A 31 6.96 -28.76 -2.86
CA THR A 31 8.12 -27.96 -3.31
C THR A 31 9.26 -27.91 -2.30
N VAL A 32 8.97 -28.11 -1.02
CA VAL A 32 9.96 -28.05 0.06
C VAL A 32 10.42 -29.45 0.43
N THR A 33 11.71 -29.70 0.32
CA THR A 33 12.31 -30.95 0.77
C THR A 33 12.70 -30.84 2.23
N ALA A 34 12.21 -31.76 3.07
CA ALA A 34 12.57 -31.79 4.50
C ALA A 34 14.09 -31.95 4.66
N GLY A 35 14.71 -31.13 5.51
CA GLY A 35 16.14 -31.13 5.73
C GLY A 35 16.98 -30.53 4.62
N ALA A 36 16.38 -29.98 3.55
CA ALA A 36 17.12 -29.28 2.52
C ALA A 36 17.85 -28.06 3.10
N ARG A 37 19.12 -27.91 2.70
CA ARG A 37 19.92 -26.78 3.13
C ARG A 37 19.38 -25.48 2.53
N GLN A 38 19.19 -24.47 3.36
CA GLN A 38 18.80 -23.13 2.91
C GLN A 38 19.89 -22.54 2.00
N ARG A 39 19.48 -21.79 1.00
CA ARG A 39 20.41 -21.01 0.20
C ARG A 39 21.14 -20.00 1.08
N ALA A 40 22.45 -19.83 0.85
CA ALA A 40 23.17 -18.77 1.52
C ALA A 40 22.56 -17.42 1.17
N LEU A 41 22.34 -16.58 2.19
CA LEU A 41 21.96 -15.19 1.97
C LEU A 41 23.12 -14.43 1.35
N ARG A 42 22.79 -13.44 0.51
CA ARG A 42 23.80 -12.48 0.06
C ARG A 42 24.34 -11.71 1.26
N ALA A 43 25.59 -11.29 1.21
CA ALA A 43 26.23 -10.53 2.29
C ALA A 43 25.50 -9.21 2.60
N ASP A 44 24.87 -8.61 1.59
CA ASP A 44 24.11 -7.35 1.67
C ASP A 44 22.58 -7.53 1.89
N ALA A 45 22.12 -8.74 2.17
CA ALA A 45 20.68 -9.05 2.19
C ALA A 45 19.86 -8.22 3.20
N SER A 46 20.46 -7.78 4.31
CA SER A 46 19.83 -6.94 5.33
C SER A 46 20.08 -5.44 5.15
N GLU A 47 21.01 -5.05 4.28
CA GLU A 47 21.50 -3.68 4.20
C GLU A 47 20.40 -2.67 3.87
N LEU A 48 19.53 -3.01 2.93
CA LEU A 48 18.40 -2.16 2.54
C LEU A 48 17.44 -1.91 3.72
N ALA A 49 17.15 -2.94 4.50
CA ALA A 49 16.25 -2.82 5.65
C ALA A 49 16.88 -2.01 6.80
N VAL A 50 18.15 -2.27 7.08
CA VAL A 50 18.90 -1.58 8.14
C VAL A 50 19.11 -0.11 7.78
N SER A 51 19.52 0.19 6.56
CA SER A 51 19.72 1.58 6.11
C SER A 51 18.40 2.37 6.08
N ARG A 52 17.27 1.74 5.72
CA ARG A 52 15.95 2.36 5.82
C ARG A 52 15.60 2.70 7.28
N LEU A 53 15.80 1.76 8.20
CA LEU A 53 15.57 1.97 9.63
C LEU A 53 16.43 3.12 10.18
N ASP A 54 17.72 3.10 9.89
CA ASP A 54 18.66 4.12 10.38
C ASP A 54 18.36 5.50 9.78
N ARG A 55 18.03 5.57 8.51
CA ARG A 55 17.64 6.83 7.86
C ARG A 55 16.42 7.44 8.54
N LEU A 56 15.37 6.68 8.78
CA LEU A 56 14.14 7.17 9.41
C LEU A 56 14.35 7.49 10.89
N ARG A 57 15.07 6.64 11.64
CA ARG A 57 15.41 6.88 13.04
C ARG A 57 16.16 8.19 13.26
N ASN A 58 17.00 8.58 12.31
CA ASN A 58 17.79 9.80 12.37
C ASN A 58 17.20 10.96 11.57
N ALA A 59 15.96 10.83 11.07
CA ALA A 59 15.28 11.87 10.32
C ALA A 59 15.02 13.09 11.22
N ASP A 60 15.44 14.27 10.74
CA ASP A 60 15.42 15.53 11.50
C ASP A 60 14.80 16.66 10.65
N GLY A 61 13.76 16.35 9.92
CA GLY A 61 13.02 17.30 9.10
C GLY A 61 12.11 18.22 9.89
N ALA A 62 11.31 19.02 9.20
CA ALA A 62 10.41 19.98 9.80
C ALA A 62 9.04 19.38 10.16
N ARG A 63 8.62 18.27 9.54
CA ARG A 63 7.25 17.75 9.61
C ARG A 63 7.14 16.50 10.49
N GLY A 64 6.20 16.53 11.43
CA GLY A 64 5.92 15.36 12.29
C GLY A 64 5.18 14.24 11.52
N THR A 65 5.42 12.98 11.90
CA THR A 65 4.77 11.80 11.35
C THR A 65 3.24 11.90 11.37
N ALA A 66 2.66 12.31 12.49
CA ALA A 66 1.22 12.46 12.66
C ALA A 66 0.61 13.52 11.72
N GLU A 67 1.33 14.59 11.46
CA GLU A 67 0.89 15.65 10.53
C GLU A 67 0.76 15.14 9.10
N ILE A 68 1.82 14.48 8.59
CA ILE A 68 1.83 13.93 7.23
C ILE A 68 0.78 12.81 7.10
N ARG A 69 0.64 11.96 8.12
CA ARG A 69 -0.39 10.91 8.17
C ARG A 69 -1.80 11.48 8.07
N LEU A 70 -2.09 12.52 8.83
CA LEU A 70 -3.40 13.18 8.82
C LEU A 70 -3.70 13.84 7.47
N GLU A 71 -2.71 14.46 6.86
CA GLU A 71 -2.83 15.03 5.51
C GLU A 71 -3.17 13.95 4.48
N MET A 72 -2.40 12.85 4.45
CA MET A 72 -2.67 11.69 3.58
C MET A 72 -4.10 11.16 3.77
N GLN A 73 -4.54 10.96 5.02
CA GLN A 73 -5.87 10.47 5.34
C GLN A 73 -6.97 11.42 4.83
N ARG A 74 -6.80 12.73 5.00
CA ARG A 74 -7.75 13.73 4.52
C ARG A 74 -7.84 13.75 2.99
N ILE A 75 -6.70 13.67 2.31
CA ILE A 75 -6.67 13.60 0.84
C ILE A 75 -7.42 12.36 0.35
N MET A 76 -7.11 11.18 0.90
CA MET A 76 -7.78 9.94 0.53
C MET A 76 -9.28 9.96 0.82
N GLN A 77 -9.68 10.53 1.97
CA GLN A 77 -11.09 10.65 2.33
C GLN A 77 -11.85 11.63 1.43
N SER A 78 -11.21 12.71 1.00
CA SER A 78 -11.87 13.74 0.18
C SER A 78 -11.96 13.35 -1.30
N HIS A 79 -10.96 12.63 -1.82
CA HIS A 79 -10.83 12.39 -3.26
C HIS A 79 -11.03 10.94 -3.71
N ALA A 80 -10.80 9.98 -2.81
CA ALA A 80 -10.85 8.55 -3.12
C ALA A 80 -11.78 7.74 -2.20
N ALA A 81 -12.80 8.40 -1.62
CA ALA A 81 -13.80 7.77 -0.76
C ALA A 81 -14.76 6.87 -1.56
N VAL A 82 -16.02 6.81 -1.17
CA VAL A 82 -17.02 5.88 -1.74
C VAL A 82 -17.40 6.27 -3.18
N PHE A 83 -17.75 7.54 -3.39
CA PHE A 83 -18.14 8.07 -4.69
C PHE A 83 -17.00 8.85 -5.33
N ARG A 84 -16.71 8.55 -6.59
CA ARG A 84 -15.50 9.01 -7.26
C ARG A 84 -15.80 9.54 -8.64
N THR A 85 -15.15 10.63 -9.03
CA THR A 85 -15.09 11.12 -10.41
C THR A 85 -13.66 11.18 -10.88
N GLY A 86 -13.43 11.14 -12.18
CA GLY A 86 -12.07 11.27 -12.73
C GLY A 86 -11.39 12.55 -12.31
N GLN A 87 -12.14 13.66 -12.25
CA GLN A 87 -11.62 14.95 -11.80
C GLN A 87 -11.18 14.90 -10.33
N SER A 88 -12.08 14.47 -9.42
CA SER A 88 -11.75 14.39 -8.00
C SER A 88 -10.55 13.47 -7.72
N LEU A 89 -10.51 12.31 -8.39
CA LEU A 89 -9.41 11.37 -8.26
C LEU A 89 -8.08 11.98 -8.75
N GLN A 90 -8.08 12.72 -9.88
CA GLN A 90 -6.87 13.35 -10.39
C GLN A 90 -6.36 14.46 -9.47
N GLU A 91 -7.25 15.31 -8.96
CA GLU A 91 -6.92 16.30 -7.94
C GLU A 91 -6.31 15.63 -6.70
N GLY A 92 -6.87 14.49 -6.31
CA GLY A 92 -6.35 13.67 -5.21
C GLY A 92 -4.96 13.08 -5.49
N VAL A 93 -4.69 12.61 -6.70
CA VAL A 93 -3.34 12.15 -7.11
C VAL A 93 -2.32 13.28 -6.97
N ASP A 94 -2.65 14.47 -7.46
CA ASP A 94 -1.75 15.62 -7.43
C ASP A 94 -1.47 16.09 -5.99
N ALA A 95 -2.49 16.10 -5.14
CA ALA A 95 -2.36 16.44 -3.73
C ALA A 95 -1.56 15.37 -2.96
N LEU A 96 -1.86 14.09 -3.21
CA LEU A 96 -1.19 12.98 -2.54
C LEU A 96 0.28 12.86 -2.94
N LEU A 97 0.63 13.15 -4.19
CA LEU A 97 2.02 13.19 -4.65
C LEU A 97 2.85 14.24 -3.90
N LYS A 98 2.26 15.40 -3.62
CA LYS A 98 2.90 16.42 -2.78
C LYS A 98 3.09 15.94 -1.35
N CYS A 99 2.07 15.32 -0.77
CA CYS A 99 2.13 14.71 0.55
C CYS A 99 3.20 13.60 0.61
N PHE A 100 3.24 12.70 -0.37
CA PHE A 100 4.25 11.66 -0.50
C PHE A 100 5.67 12.24 -0.49
N ARG A 101 5.91 13.25 -1.32
CA ARG A 101 7.23 13.90 -1.41
C ARG A 101 7.62 14.65 -0.14
N SER A 102 6.65 15.17 0.61
CA SER A 102 6.91 15.85 1.88
C SER A 102 7.42 14.90 2.98
N PHE A 103 7.26 13.59 2.80
CA PHE A 103 7.82 12.59 3.72
C PHE A 103 9.36 12.64 3.76
N ALA A 104 10.02 13.16 2.73
CA ALA A 104 11.47 13.39 2.76
C ALA A 104 11.90 14.37 3.86
N ASP A 105 10.97 15.23 4.33
CA ASP A 105 11.18 16.21 5.40
C ASP A 105 10.58 15.76 6.74
N VAL A 106 10.42 14.43 6.94
CA VAL A 106 9.86 13.88 8.18
C VAL A 106 10.84 14.04 9.34
N ARG A 107 10.30 14.25 10.53
CA ARG A 107 11.05 14.29 11.79
C ARG A 107 10.62 13.18 12.73
N VAL A 108 11.59 12.42 13.22
CA VAL A 108 11.43 11.45 14.31
C VAL A 108 12.09 12.00 15.56
N SER A 109 11.30 12.18 16.61
CA SER A 109 11.76 12.80 17.85
C SER A 109 12.41 11.82 18.80
N ASP A 110 11.88 10.59 18.90
CA ASP A 110 12.45 9.51 19.71
C ASP A 110 13.37 8.65 18.85
N ARG A 111 14.65 8.64 19.19
CA ARG A 111 15.69 7.87 18.51
C ARG A 111 16.09 6.57 19.25
N SER A 112 15.38 6.25 20.32
CA SER A 112 15.60 5.00 21.06
C SER A 112 15.21 3.78 20.22
N LEU A 113 15.62 2.59 20.65
CA LEU A 113 15.21 1.32 20.05
C LEU A 113 14.29 0.51 20.97
N VAL A 114 13.87 1.11 22.10
CA VAL A 114 13.04 0.44 23.10
C VAL A 114 11.68 1.09 23.14
N TRP A 115 10.63 0.34 22.74
CA TRP A 115 9.24 0.82 22.75
C TRP A 115 9.01 2.14 21.99
N ASN A 116 9.76 2.36 20.91
CA ASN A 116 9.71 3.57 20.10
C ASN A 116 8.52 3.54 19.13
N THR A 117 7.38 4.06 19.59
CA THR A 117 6.17 4.16 18.76
C THR A 117 6.32 5.23 17.67
N ASP A 118 7.08 6.30 17.89
CA ASP A 118 7.31 7.36 16.91
C ASP A 118 8.00 6.80 15.64
N LEU A 119 9.07 6.02 15.83
CA LEU A 119 9.77 5.36 14.73
C LEU A 119 8.89 4.30 14.05
N MET A 120 8.13 3.50 14.82
CA MET A 120 7.22 2.50 14.27
C MET A 120 6.14 3.13 13.39
N GLU A 121 5.50 4.18 13.87
CA GLU A 121 4.49 4.91 13.10
C GLU A 121 5.07 5.60 11.86
N THR A 122 6.32 6.04 11.91
CA THR A 122 7.01 6.62 10.74
C THR A 122 7.30 5.56 9.68
N LEU A 123 7.75 4.36 10.09
CA LEU A 123 7.95 3.21 9.18
C LEU A 123 6.63 2.75 8.53
N GLU A 124 5.55 2.75 9.31
CA GLU A 124 4.20 2.46 8.79
C GLU A 124 3.74 3.52 7.80
N LEU A 125 3.95 4.81 8.10
CA LEU A 125 3.57 5.90 7.21
C LEU A 125 4.27 5.83 5.86
N ASP A 126 5.56 5.49 5.83
CA ASP A 126 6.31 5.25 4.59
C ASP A 126 5.62 4.18 3.71
N ASN A 127 5.17 3.09 4.34
CA ASN A 127 4.40 2.05 3.63
C ASN A 127 3.00 2.54 3.21
N LEU A 128 2.30 3.27 4.08
CA LEU A 128 0.94 3.75 3.82
C LEU A 128 0.91 4.77 2.67
N LEU A 129 1.89 5.65 2.57
CA LEU A 129 2.00 6.61 1.47
C LEU A 129 2.13 5.89 0.13
N GLY A 130 2.97 4.86 0.04
CA GLY A 130 3.07 4.03 -1.17
C GLY A 130 1.76 3.34 -1.52
N GLN A 131 1.08 2.74 -0.54
CA GLN A 131 -0.23 2.10 -0.74
C GLN A 131 -1.31 3.11 -1.18
N ALA A 132 -1.31 4.31 -0.62
CA ALA A 132 -2.25 5.36 -0.99
C ALA A 132 -2.05 5.80 -2.44
N MET A 133 -0.78 6.04 -2.87
CA MET A 133 -0.45 6.40 -4.25
C MET A 133 -0.93 5.34 -5.25
N VAL A 134 -0.61 4.09 -5.02
CA VAL A 134 -1.04 2.97 -5.88
C VAL A 134 -2.57 2.86 -5.92
N THR A 135 -3.23 3.04 -4.77
CA THR A 135 -4.69 2.94 -4.67
C THR A 135 -5.40 4.02 -5.47
N ILE A 136 -5.01 5.28 -5.29
CA ILE A 136 -5.69 6.40 -5.96
C ILE A 136 -5.39 6.41 -7.47
N THR A 137 -4.16 6.11 -7.88
CA THR A 137 -3.78 6.05 -9.30
C THR A 137 -4.48 4.88 -10.00
N GLY A 138 -4.56 3.72 -9.36
CA GLY A 138 -5.35 2.60 -9.86
C GLY A 138 -6.84 2.93 -10.00
N ALA A 139 -7.39 3.74 -9.09
CA ALA A 139 -8.78 4.20 -9.16
C ALA A 139 -9.00 5.22 -10.31
N VAL A 140 -8.04 6.09 -10.59
CA VAL A 140 -8.08 6.97 -11.79
C VAL A 140 -8.09 6.14 -13.06
N SER A 141 -7.18 5.18 -13.16
CA SER A 141 -6.97 4.35 -14.34
C SER A 141 -8.20 3.51 -14.71
N ARG A 142 -8.90 2.94 -13.71
CA ARG A 142 -10.03 2.05 -13.95
C ARG A 142 -11.33 2.82 -14.23
N GLN A 143 -11.73 2.85 -15.49
CA GLN A 143 -12.89 3.59 -15.99
C GLN A 143 -14.15 2.70 -16.07
N GLU A 144 -14.52 2.13 -14.94
CA GLU A 144 -15.75 1.36 -14.73
C GLU A 144 -16.17 1.45 -13.26
N SER A 145 -17.34 0.97 -12.92
CA SER A 145 -17.74 0.70 -11.53
C SER A 145 -17.80 -0.81 -11.29
N ARG A 146 -17.07 -1.29 -10.21
CA ARG A 146 -17.00 -2.72 -9.89
C ARG A 146 -16.73 -2.92 -8.39
N GLY A 147 -17.61 -3.64 -7.73
CA GLY A 147 -17.54 -3.85 -6.29
C GLY A 147 -17.62 -2.53 -5.52
N ALA A 148 -16.67 -2.24 -4.64
CA ALA A 148 -16.62 -0.97 -3.92
C ALA A 148 -15.98 0.18 -4.72
N HIS A 149 -15.47 -0.06 -5.92
CA HIS A 149 -15.00 0.98 -6.81
C HIS A 149 -16.19 1.57 -7.57
N ALA A 150 -16.74 2.69 -7.08
CA ALA A 150 -17.87 3.39 -7.69
C ALA A 150 -17.40 4.69 -8.36
N ARG A 151 -17.52 4.73 -9.69
CA ARG A 151 -17.21 5.88 -10.55
C ARG A 151 -18.52 6.52 -11.01
N GLU A 152 -18.82 7.74 -10.54
CA GLU A 152 -20.04 8.45 -10.98
C GLU A 152 -20.02 8.81 -12.47
N ASP A 153 -18.83 9.00 -13.03
CA ASP A 153 -18.58 9.27 -14.45
C ASP A 153 -18.51 7.98 -15.31
N PHE A 154 -18.36 6.80 -14.68
CA PHE A 154 -18.41 5.48 -15.32
C PHE A 154 -19.22 4.51 -14.45
N PRO A 155 -20.56 4.68 -14.37
CA PRO A 155 -21.39 3.95 -13.40
C PRO A 155 -21.52 2.47 -13.67
N ASP A 156 -21.34 2.04 -14.92
CA ASP A 156 -21.51 0.66 -15.34
C ASP A 156 -20.24 -0.18 -15.22
N ARG A 157 -20.43 -1.49 -15.02
CA ARG A 157 -19.37 -2.48 -15.10
C ARG A 157 -19.10 -2.80 -16.57
N ASP A 158 -17.83 -2.88 -16.94
CA ASP A 158 -17.39 -3.19 -18.30
C ASP A 158 -16.51 -4.45 -18.33
N ASP A 159 -17.15 -5.61 -18.56
CA ASP A 159 -16.47 -6.89 -18.63
C ASP A 159 -15.69 -7.10 -19.95
N GLN A 160 -15.88 -6.25 -20.95
CA GLN A 160 -15.14 -6.36 -22.20
C GLN A 160 -13.73 -5.75 -22.07
N ARG A 161 -13.61 -4.64 -21.34
CA ARG A 161 -12.34 -3.89 -21.20
C ARG A 161 -11.64 -4.15 -19.87
N TRP A 162 -12.39 -4.46 -18.80
CA TRP A 162 -11.90 -4.46 -17.43
C TRP A 162 -12.05 -5.80 -16.71
N MET A 163 -12.34 -6.91 -17.40
CA MET A 163 -12.32 -8.25 -16.80
C MET A 163 -10.88 -8.73 -16.55
N GLU A 164 -10.05 -7.85 -16.01
CA GLU A 164 -8.66 -8.09 -15.73
C GLU A 164 -8.18 -7.33 -14.48
N HIS A 165 -7.04 -7.73 -13.94
CA HIS A 165 -6.42 -7.04 -12.82
C HIS A 165 -5.70 -5.77 -13.28
N THR A 166 -5.83 -4.70 -12.50
CA THR A 166 -4.97 -3.52 -12.64
C THR A 166 -3.69 -3.79 -11.85
N LEU A 167 -2.55 -3.73 -12.52
CA LEU A 167 -1.23 -3.85 -11.91
C LEU A 167 -0.59 -2.47 -11.85
N ALA A 168 0.08 -2.16 -10.75
CA ALA A 168 0.73 -0.88 -10.53
C ALA A 168 2.09 -1.07 -9.87
N TRP A 169 3.04 -0.24 -10.26
CA TRP A 169 4.37 -0.15 -9.67
C TRP A 169 4.62 1.30 -9.29
N ILE A 170 5.25 1.51 -8.15
CA ILE A 170 5.60 2.83 -7.66
C ILE A 170 7.11 3.04 -7.69
N ASP A 171 7.55 4.17 -8.17
CA ASP A 171 8.96 4.57 -8.11
C ASP A 171 9.29 5.31 -6.79
N ALA A 172 10.56 5.62 -6.58
CA ALA A 172 11.03 6.30 -5.37
C ALA A 172 10.55 7.77 -5.27
N GLN A 173 10.03 8.35 -6.33
CA GLN A 173 9.49 9.71 -6.41
C GLN A 173 7.98 9.77 -6.26
N GLY A 174 7.33 8.62 -6.09
CA GLY A 174 5.88 8.48 -5.98
C GLY A 174 5.15 8.42 -7.33
N GLY A 175 5.86 8.28 -8.43
CA GLY A 175 5.27 7.98 -9.74
C GLY A 175 4.72 6.55 -9.80
N VAL A 176 3.52 6.37 -10.32
CA VAL A 176 2.81 5.09 -10.44
C VAL A 176 2.47 4.81 -11.89
#